data_e4e4cb3a8bf1686e16072142700bfb36
#
_entry.id   e4e4cb3a8bf1686e16072142700bfb36
#
_cell.length_a   1.000
_cell.length_b   1.000
_cell.length_c   1.000
_cell.angle_alpha   90.00
_cell.angle_beta   90.00
_cell.angle_gamma   90.00
#
_symmetry.space_group_name_H-M   'P 1'
#
loop_
_entity.id
_entity.type
_entity.pdbx_description
1 polymer ?
#
loop_
_entity_poly.entity_id
_entity_poly.type
_entity_poly.pdbx_seq_one_letter_code
_entity_poly.pdbx_strand_id
1 'polypeptide(L)'
;MKLTLGQVKQSRIPDFLGFDPQDTRLVQIVNEAHQRLMMQGLFWGTYQTYQICVSSEGCLTWPRQVASIEALAVNDQPITLRNNWFEYLQTGFGIRSTSNSSELQLMDRGRSAVFLDMTDFSSTLQVYSEVDEDASAKLLVQGYDQNGNWIRTLEGSQWIDGEYIAIGTTTAASSKIFTAITGVQKPVTNGPVHLSKVTAESVVVPIGYYQWDEQFPDYRRSIIPGLGNAPQYSCGSGDPLTEKRVVRAVVKLDHIPVKRDTDWFVLGNEPALKNAAKAVQLEEQQNRAEAAQYLGEAIRLLEVELTHYQGRSNLEPMNIQSESWGAGGMPTII
;
A
#
# COMPACT_ATOMS: atom_id res chain seq x y z
N MET A 1 17.63 -1.19 11.52
CA MET A 1 17.05 -1.20 12.91
C MET A 1 15.71 -0.52 12.84
N LYS A 2 14.66 -1.01 13.53
CA LYS A 2 13.36 -0.31 13.54
C LYS A 2 13.41 0.76 14.63
N LEU A 3 13.02 1.99 14.31
CA LEU A 3 12.95 3.12 15.23
C LEU A 3 11.47 3.39 15.55
N THR A 4 11.09 3.34 16.83
CA THR A 4 9.70 3.62 17.25
C THR A 4 9.54 5.07 17.67
N LEU A 5 8.29 5.58 17.65
CA LEU A 5 7.99 6.93 18.15
C LEU A 5 8.40 7.08 19.63
N GLY A 6 8.18 6.06 20.46
CA GLY A 6 8.61 6.07 21.85
C GLY A 6 10.13 6.22 22.01
N GLN A 7 10.92 5.56 21.14
CA GLN A 7 12.38 5.75 21.12
C GLN A 7 12.78 7.14 20.69
N VAL A 8 12.09 7.73 19.68
CA VAL A 8 12.32 9.12 19.24
C VAL A 8 12.05 10.10 20.39
N LYS A 9 10.97 9.92 21.13
CA LYS A 9 10.63 10.75 22.30
C LYS A 9 11.65 10.65 23.44
N GLN A 10 12.31 9.49 23.58
CA GLN A 10 13.35 9.24 24.59
C GLN A 10 14.76 9.58 24.10
N SER A 11 14.92 9.88 22.83
CA SER A 11 16.22 10.21 22.23
C SER A 11 16.59 11.70 22.48
N ARG A 12 17.67 12.13 21.83
CA ARG A 12 18.09 13.54 21.87
C ARG A 12 17.34 14.44 20.88
N ILE A 13 16.38 13.91 20.13
CA ILE A 13 15.63 14.68 19.13
C ILE A 13 14.79 15.78 19.79
N PRO A 14 13.99 15.51 20.84
CA PRO A 14 13.22 16.55 21.53
C PRO A 14 14.09 17.71 22.02
N ASP A 15 15.17 17.41 22.75
CA ASP A 15 16.10 18.42 23.26
C ASP A 15 16.73 19.25 22.15
N PHE A 16 17.13 18.60 21.05
CA PHE A 16 17.73 19.27 19.90
C PHE A 16 16.78 20.22 19.18
N LEU A 17 15.49 19.89 19.16
CA LEU A 17 14.44 20.71 18.59
C LEU A 17 13.86 21.73 19.57
N GLY A 18 14.13 21.57 20.87
CA GLY A 18 13.58 22.44 21.93
C GLY A 18 12.12 22.13 22.28
N PHE A 19 11.70 20.88 22.14
CA PHE A 19 10.34 20.43 22.49
C PHE A 19 10.34 19.51 23.69
N ASP A 20 9.22 19.50 24.42
CA ASP A 20 8.96 18.47 25.40
C ASP A 20 8.69 17.12 24.68
N PRO A 21 9.17 15.99 25.19
CA PRO A 21 8.92 14.67 24.62
C PRO A 21 7.44 14.32 24.44
N GLN A 22 6.55 14.93 25.22
CA GLN A 22 5.10 14.71 25.14
C GLN A 22 4.39 15.75 24.25
N ASP A 23 5.12 16.69 23.66
CA ASP A 23 4.52 17.71 22.80
C ASP A 23 3.97 17.08 21.51
N THR A 24 2.71 17.35 21.22
CA THR A 24 2.06 16.90 19.99
C THR A 24 2.71 17.49 18.74
N ARG A 25 3.30 18.68 18.83
CA ARG A 25 4.01 19.33 17.74
C ARG A 25 5.29 18.59 17.37
N LEU A 26 5.98 17.98 18.35
CA LEU A 26 7.12 17.10 18.08
C LEU A 26 6.69 15.96 17.14
N VAL A 27 5.56 15.29 17.43
CA VAL A 27 5.06 14.18 16.63
C VAL A 27 4.72 14.65 15.20
N GLN A 28 4.14 15.83 15.05
CA GLN A 28 3.82 16.40 13.73
C GLN A 28 5.08 16.68 12.92
N ILE A 29 6.08 17.34 13.49
CA ILE A 29 7.35 17.67 12.82
C ILE A 29 8.11 16.39 12.41
N VAL A 30 8.14 15.40 13.30
CA VAL A 30 8.84 14.13 13.02
C VAL A 30 8.14 13.34 11.93
N ASN A 31 6.80 13.31 11.90
CA ASN A 31 6.03 12.69 10.80
C ASN A 31 6.30 13.40 9.46
N GLU A 32 6.26 14.72 9.44
CA GLU A 32 6.53 15.50 8.24
C GLU A 32 7.96 15.30 7.76
N ALA A 33 8.93 15.30 8.67
CA ALA A 33 10.32 15.02 8.34
C ALA A 33 10.51 13.63 7.72
N HIS A 34 9.89 12.61 8.31
CA HIS A 34 9.93 11.25 7.78
C HIS A 34 9.25 11.14 6.41
N GLN A 35 8.09 11.78 6.22
CA GLN A 35 7.42 11.83 4.93
C GLN A 35 8.31 12.45 3.85
N ARG A 36 8.96 13.58 4.15
CA ARG A 36 9.87 14.25 3.21
C ARG A 36 11.03 13.36 2.83
N LEU A 37 11.65 12.67 3.80
CA LEU A 37 12.74 11.72 3.52
C LEU A 37 12.27 10.55 2.63
N MET A 38 11.09 10.00 2.91
CA MET A 38 10.50 8.93 2.09
C MET A 38 10.26 9.35 0.63
N MET A 39 9.97 10.64 0.39
CA MET A 39 9.74 11.18 -0.95
C MET A 39 11.04 11.42 -1.73
N GLN A 40 12.19 11.62 -1.07
CA GLN A 40 13.44 11.99 -1.72
C GLN A 40 14.12 10.87 -2.51
N GLY A 41 13.90 9.63 -2.16
CA GLY A 41 14.60 8.55 -2.86
C GLY A 41 14.26 7.15 -2.36
N LEU A 42 15.13 6.24 -2.72
CA LEU A 42 15.09 4.84 -2.38
C LEU A 42 16.22 4.57 -1.38
N PHE A 43 15.88 4.40 -0.13
CA PHE A 43 16.83 4.18 0.96
C PHE A 43 16.64 2.81 1.59
N TRP A 44 17.58 2.38 2.43
CA TRP A 44 17.46 1.14 3.15
C TRP A 44 16.23 1.16 4.06
N GLY A 45 15.38 0.11 3.95
CA GLY A 45 14.11 0.02 4.67
C GLY A 45 12.89 0.52 3.89
N THR A 46 13.07 1.36 2.84
CA THR A 46 11.94 1.81 2.00
C THR A 46 11.46 0.76 1.00
N TYR A 47 12.21 -0.32 0.83
CA TYR A 47 11.85 -1.43 -0.03
C TYR A 47 11.29 -2.60 0.77
N GLN A 48 10.28 -3.22 0.21
CA GLN A 48 9.75 -4.47 0.71
C GLN A 48 9.43 -5.41 -0.45
N THR A 49 9.66 -6.71 -0.22
CA THR A 49 9.21 -7.74 -1.16
C THR A 49 7.85 -8.23 -0.73
N TYR A 50 6.88 -8.13 -1.63
CA TYR A 50 5.55 -8.71 -1.46
C TYR A 50 5.40 -9.96 -2.31
N GLN A 51 4.70 -10.93 -1.75
CA GLN A 51 4.22 -12.09 -2.46
C GLN A 51 2.71 -12.04 -2.44
N ILE A 52 2.09 -11.84 -3.59
CA ILE A 52 0.65 -11.62 -3.73
C ILE A 52 0.09 -12.70 -4.65
N CYS A 53 -1.07 -13.22 -4.29
CA CYS A 53 -1.84 -14.11 -5.15
C CYS A 53 -2.72 -13.29 -6.09
N VAL A 54 -2.74 -13.68 -7.35
CA VAL A 54 -3.57 -13.03 -8.37
C VAL A 54 -5.00 -13.52 -8.25
N SER A 55 -5.98 -12.63 -8.33
CA SER A 55 -7.39 -12.99 -8.38
C SER A 55 -7.73 -13.72 -9.68
N SER A 56 -8.94 -14.33 -9.74
CA SER A 56 -9.46 -14.98 -10.94
C SER A 56 -9.54 -14.07 -12.16
N GLU A 57 -9.62 -12.77 -11.94
CA GLU A 57 -9.66 -11.74 -12.98
C GLU A 57 -8.27 -11.24 -13.41
N GLY A 58 -7.19 -11.76 -12.81
CA GLY A 58 -5.83 -11.27 -13.02
C GLY A 58 -5.55 -9.96 -12.30
N CYS A 59 -6.40 -9.54 -11.35
CA CYS A 59 -6.25 -8.32 -10.60
C CYS A 59 -5.38 -8.50 -9.36
N LEU A 60 -4.59 -7.47 -9.06
CA LEU A 60 -3.77 -7.31 -7.89
C LEU A 60 -4.21 -6.04 -7.17
N THR A 61 -4.50 -6.15 -5.88
CA THR A 61 -4.76 -4.99 -5.02
C THR A 61 -3.58 -4.82 -4.07
N TRP A 62 -2.94 -3.66 -4.16
CA TRP A 62 -1.75 -3.35 -3.38
C TRP A 62 -2.14 -2.73 -2.04
N PRO A 63 -1.49 -3.15 -0.94
CA PRO A 63 -1.70 -2.52 0.35
C PRO A 63 -1.42 -1.01 0.32
N ARG A 64 -2.05 -0.26 1.23
CA ARG A 64 -1.90 1.19 1.36
C ARG A 64 -0.44 1.64 1.42
N GLN A 65 0.39 0.89 2.14
CA GLN A 65 1.80 1.21 2.32
C GLN A 65 2.65 1.11 1.05
N VAL A 66 2.07 0.70 -0.08
CA VAL A 66 2.78 0.60 -1.35
C VAL A 66 2.66 1.92 -2.11
N ALA A 67 3.77 2.66 -2.21
CA ALA A 67 3.86 3.88 -3.00
C ALA A 67 4.02 3.59 -4.49
N SER A 68 4.98 2.72 -4.83
CA SER A 68 5.27 2.33 -6.21
C SER A 68 5.76 0.89 -6.29
N ILE A 69 5.63 0.31 -7.48
CA ILE A 69 6.14 -1.01 -7.79
C ILE A 69 7.42 -0.83 -8.59
N GLU A 70 8.54 -1.32 -8.07
CA GLU A 70 9.85 -1.15 -8.68
C GLU A 70 10.23 -2.33 -9.59
N ALA A 71 9.86 -3.53 -9.18
CA ALA A 71 10.07 -4.73 -9.96
C ALA A 71 8.97 -5.74 -9.69
N LEU A 72 8.62 -6.54 -10.69
CA LEU A 72 7.59 -7.55 -10.60
C LEU A 72 8.00 -8.81 -11.34
N ALA A 73 7.70 -9.96 -10.76
CA ALA A 73 7.89 -11.25 -11.38
C ALA A 73 6.66 -12.14 -11.19
N VAL A 74 6.27 -12.87 -12.21
CA VAL A 74 5.22 -13.89 -12.18
C VAL A 74 5.87 -15.25 -12.36
N ASN A 75 5.70 -16.15 -11.41
CA ASN A 75 6.37 -17.47 -11.42
C ASN A 75 7.88 -17.35 -11.70
N ASP A 76 8.52 -16.38 -11.02
CA ASP A 76 9.95 -16.06 -11.14
C ASP A 76 10.40 -15.50 -12.50
N GLN A 77 9.48 -15.22 -13.41
CA GLN A 77 9.78 -14.51 -14.66
C GLN A 77 9.51 -13.01 -14.49
N PRO A 78 10.50 -12.15 -14.73
CA PRO A 78 10.30 -10.70 -14.66
C PRO A 78 9.31 -10.25 -15.73
N ILE A 79 8.47 -9.28 -15.36
CA ILE A 79 7.49 -8.69 -16.28
C ILE A 79 7.69 -7.19 -16.38
N THR A 80 7.31 -6.63 -17.54
CA THR A 80 7.42 -5.19 -17.80
C THR A 80 6.36 -4.42 -17.02
N LEU A 81 6.79 -3.34 -16.36
CA LEU A 81 5.89 -2.41 -15.67
C LEU A 81 5.46 -1.30 -16.65
N ARG A 82 4.16 -1.10 -16.79
CA ARG A 82 3.60 0.02 -17.56
C ARG A 82 2.82 0.93 -16.62
N ASN A 83 3.46 1.98 -16.16
CA ASN A 83 2.88 2.94 -15.24
C ASN A 83 2.38 4.23 -15.92
N ASN A 84 2.56 4.34 -17.24
CA ASN A 84 2.15 5.52 -17.97
C ASN A 84 0.66 5.47 -18.30
N TRP A 85 -0.09 6.46 -17.83
CA TRP A 85 -1.53 6.54 -18.07
C TRP A 85 -1.91 6.64 -19.56
N PHE A 86 -1.02 7.15 -20.42
CA PHE A 86 -1.21 7.15 -21.88
C PHE A 86 -1.27 5.74 -22.46
N GLU A 87 -0.43 4.83 -21.96
CA GLU A 87 -0.46 3.43 -22.37
C GLU A 87 -1.72 2.76 -21.86
N TYR A 88 -2.19 3.15 -20.67
CA TYR A 88 -3.47 2.71 -20.11
C TYR A 88 -4.65 3.11 -20.98
N LEU A 89 -4.71 4.37 -21.46
CA LEU A 89 -5.79 4.85 -22.33
C LEU A 89 -5.79 4.13 -23.69
N GLN A 90 -4.63 3.86 -24.25
CA GLN A 90 -4.53 3.15 -25.54
C GLN A 90 -4.91 1.67 -25.42
N THR A 91 -4.62 1.03 -24.31
CA THR A 91 -4.82 -0.41 -24.12
C THR A 91 -6.03 -0.74 -23.23
N GLY A 92 -6.44 0.15 -22.35
CA GLY A 92 -7.50 -0.07 -21.36
C GLY A 92 -8.92 -0.07 -21.92
N PHE A 93 -9.18 0.66 -23.00
CA PHE A 93 -10.50 0.72 -23.66
C PHE A 93 -10.67 -0.32 -24.78
N GLY A 94 -9.63 -0.98 -25.16
CA GLY A 94 -9.64 -1.93 -26.25
C GLY A 94 -8.78 -3.15 -25.99
N ILE A 95 -8.78 -3.73 -24.77
CA ILE A 95 -8.09 -4.99 -24.51
C ILE A 95 -8.80 -6.12 -25.28
N ARG A 96 -8.71 -6.02 -26.56
CA ARG A 96 -8.57 -7.23 -27.35
C ARG A 96 -7.10 -7.60 -27.19
N SER A 97 -6.85 -8.59 -26.33
CA SER A 97 -5.64 -9.36 -26.40
C SER A 97 -5.36 -9.60 -27.89
N THR A 98 -4.51 -8.75 -28.47
CA THR A 98 -3.89 -9.13 -29.72
C THR A 98 -2.95 -10.25 -29.34
N SER A 99 -3.41 -11.44 -29.64
CA SER A 99 -2.98 -12.76 -29.21
C SER A 99 -1.51 -13.14 -29.52
N ASN A 100 -0.63 -12.18 -29.76
CA ASN A 100 0.73 -12.45 -30.21
C ASN A 100 1.85 -11.81 -29.39
N SER A 101 1.59 -11.08 -28.31
CA SER A 101 2.66 -10.71 -27.42
C SER A 101 2.69 -11.67 -26.23
N SER A 102 3.67 -12.56 -26.22
CA SER A 102 3.98 -13.47 -25.12
C SER A 102 4.48 -12.74 -23.86
N GLU A 103 4.55 -11.41 -23.87
CA GLU A 103 4.99 -10.62 -22.75
C GLU A 103 3.84 -10.28 -21.81
N LEU A 104 3.96 -10.76 -20.58
CA LEU A 104 3.10 -10.33 -19.50
C LEU A 104 3.45 -8.89 -19.11
N GLN A 105 2.44 -8.05 -18.92
CA GLN A 105 2.59 -6.65 -18.56
C GLN A 105 1.67 -6.32 -17.40
N LEU A 106 2.18 -5.53 -16.44
CA LEU A 106 1.36 -4.97 -15.38
C LEU A 106 0.76 -3.65 -15.85
N MET A 107 -0.56 -3.50 -15.68
CA MET A 107 -1.29 -2.28 -16.00
C MET A 107 -1.98 -1.73 -14.76
N ASP A 108 -1.91 -0.43 -14.55
CA ASP A 108 -2.63 0.24 -13.46
C ASP A 108 -4.13 0.31 -13.78
N ARG A 109 -4.98 -0.03 -12.81
CA ARG A 109 -6.46 -0.02 -12.91
C ARG A 109 -7.10 1.06 -12.06
N GLY A 110 -6.29 1.92 -11.45
CA GLY A 110 -6.76 2.93 -10.52
C GLY A 110 -6.86 2.43 -9.08
N ARG A 111 -7.79 3.00 -8.31
CA ARG A 111 -7.89 2.77 -6.87
C ARG A 111 -9.11 1.95 -6.49
N SER A 112 -9.02 1.23 -5.39
CA SER A 112 -10.06 0.35 -4.85
C SER A 112 -10.11 0.48 -3.33
N ALA A 113 -11.29 0.34 -2.77
CA ALA A 113 -11.50 0.37 -1.32
C ALA A 113 -11.21 -0.96 -0.61
N VAL A 114 -10.90 -2.02 -1.32
CA VAL A 114 -10.65 -3.36 -0.78
C VAL A 114 -9.37 -3.96 -1.30
N PHE A 115 -8.76 -4.87 -0.51
CA PHE A 115 -7.57 -5.61 -0.91
C PHE A 115 -7.88 -6.74 -1.88
N LEU A 116 -9.02 -7.41 -1.68
CA LEU A 116 -9.45 -8.54 -2.50
C LEU A 116 -10.75 -8.20 -3.23
N ASP A 117 -10.92 -8.77 -4.41
CA ASP A 117 -12.14 -8.60 -5.17
C ASP A 117 -13.29 -9.39 -4.54
N MET A 118 -14.48 -8.80 -4.61
CA MET A 118 -15.70 -9.50 -4.25
C MET A 118 -16.22 -10.26 -5.49
N THR A 119 -16.18 -11.58 -5.41
CA THR A 119 -16.64 -12.46 -6.50
C THR A 119 -17.95 -13.16 -6.20
N ASP A 120 -18.43 -13.11 -4.93
CA ASP A 120 -19.63 -13.79 -4.51
C ASP A 120 -20.84 -12.87 -4.58
N PHE A 121 -21.90 -13.34 -5.22
CA PHE A 121 -23.17 -12.61 -5.38
C PHE A 121 -24.10 -12.67 -4.15
N SER A 122 -23.72 -13.34 -3.08
CA SER A 122 -24.56 -13.54 -1.88
C SER A 122 -23.82 -13.24 -0.57
N SER A 123 -22.83 -12.36 -0.61
CA SER A 123 -22.03 -12.06 0.57
C SER A 123 -22.58 -10.87 1.36
N THR A 124 -22.70 -11.03 2.66
CA THR A 124 -22.82 -9.94 3.62
C THR A 124 -21.45 -9.49 4.08
N LEU A 125 -21.36 -8.29 4.62
CA LEU A 125 -20.13 -7.75 5.14
C LEU A 125 -20.11 -7.86 6.67
N GLN A 126 -18.92 -8.07 7.21
CA GLN A 126 -18.67 -8.00 8.65
C GLN A 126 -17.54 -7.02 8.93
N VAL A 127 -17.74 -6.22 9.97
CA VAL A 127 -16.77 -5.23 10.44
C VAL A 127 -16.34 -5.57 11.86
N TYR A 128 -15.06 -5.44 12.12
CA TYR A 128 -14.45 -5.71 13.43
C TYR A 128 -13.32 -4.71 13.71
N SER A 129 -13.22 -4.20 14.94
CA SER A 129 -12.08 -3.43 15.43
C SER A 129 -11.38 -4.20 16.55
N GLU A 130 -10.07 -4.03 16.67
CA GLU A 130 -9.28 -4.63 17.75
C GLU A 130 -9.39 -3.86 19.08
N VAL A 131 -10.11 -2.71 19.09
CA VAL A 131 -10.14 -1.77 20.21
C VAL A 131 -11.58 -1.44 20.59
N ASP A 132 -11.93 -1.61 21.87
CA ASP A 132 -13.29 -1.39 22.40
C ASP A 132 -13.75 0.07 22.32
N GLU A 133 -12.83 1.03 22.40
CA GLU A 133 -13.11 2.46 22.31
C GLU A 133 -13.72 2.87 20.96
N ASP A 134 -13.62 2.00 19.95
CA ASP A 134 -14.19 2.25 18.63
C ASP A 134 -15.67 1.83 18.51
N ALA A 135 -16.28 1.26 19.55
CA ALA A 135 -17.62 0.72 19.52
C ALA A 135 -18.75 1.72 19.18
N SER A 136 -18.48 3.03 19.32
CA SER A 136 -19.43 4.08 18.92
C SER A 136 -19.29 4.52 17.46
N ALA A 137 -18.23 4.09 16.79
CA ALA A 137 -17.94 4.48 15.41
C ALA A 137 -18.71 3.60 14.41
N LYS A 138 -18.93 4.14 13.22
CA LYS A 138 -19.58 3.42 12.11
C LYS A 138 -18.73 3.50 10.86
N LEU A 139 -18.66 2.39 10.14
CA LEU A 139 -18.07 2.29 8.80
C LEU A 139 -19.18 2.46 7.78
N LEU A 140 -19.06 3.44 6.88
CA LEU A 140 -19.92 3.55 5.70
C LEU A 140 -19.31 2.74 4.56
N VAL A 141 -20.06 1.79 4.03
CA VAL A 141 -19.69 1.02 2.84
C VAL A 141 -20.63 1.37 1.70
N GLN A 142 -20.06 1.76 0.57
CA GLN A 142 -20.77 2.09 -0.66
C GLN A 142 -20.53 1.01 -1.70
N GLY A 143 -21.54 0.69 -2.48
CA GLY A 143 -21.40 -0.38 -3.47
C GLY A 143 -22.69 -0.77 -4.15
N TYR A 144 -22.64 -1.90 -4.84
CA TYR A 144 -23.74 -2.43 -5.63
C TYR A 144 -24.27 -3.74 -5.03
N ASP A 145 -25.59 -3.95 -5.17
CA ASP A 145 -26.25 -5.19 -4.81
C ASP A 145 -26.10 -6.26 -5.92
N GLN A 146 -26.66 -7.45 -5.68
CA GLN A 146 -26.66 -8.56 -6.64
C GLN A 146 -27.40 -8.28 -7.96
N ASN A 147 -28.22 -7.24 -8.02
CA ASN A 147 -28.97 -6.82 -9.21
C ASN A 147 -28.25 -5.69 -9.96
N GLY A 148 -27.07 -5.26 -9.48
CA GLY A 148 -26.34 -4.15 -10.03
C GLY A 148 -26.90 -2.77 -9.65
N ASN A 149 -27.81 -2.71 -8.66
CA ASN A 149 -28.35 -1.45 -8.18
C ASN A 149 -27.42 -0.87 -7.10
N TRP A 150 -27.34 0.44 -7.07
CA TRP A 150 -26.65 1.17 -6.01
C TRP A 150 -27.36 0.95 -4.67
N ILE A 151 -26.62 0.51 -3.67
CA ILE A 151 -27.16 0.25 -2.33
C ILE A 151 -27.48 1.58 -1.68
N ARG A 152 -28.70 1.69 -1.15
CA ARG A 152 -29.16 2.82 -0.35
C ARG A 152 -29.84 2.30 0.91
N THR A 153 -29.58 2.98 2.01
CA THR A 153 -30.23 2.69 3.30
C THR A 153 -30.87 3.95 3.87
N LEU A 154 -31.97 3.77 4.58
CA LEU A 154 -32.62 4.86 5.29
C LEU A 154 -32.09 4.89 6.73
N GLU A 155 -31.34 5.92 7.08
CA GLU A 155 -30.85 6.15 8.44
C GLU A 155 -31.66 7.30 9.07
N GLY A 156 -32.55 6.96 10.00
CA GLY A 156 -33.52 7.92 10.52
C GLY A 156 -34.51 8.38 9.45
N SER A 157 -34.40 9.65 9.01
CA SER A 157 -35.25 10.21 7.96
C SER A 157 -34.48 10.54 6.67
N GLN A 158 -33.20 10.20 6.58
CA GLN A 158 -32.34 10.52 5.43
C GLN A 158 -31.91 9.26 4.67
N TRP A 159 -31.97 9.34 3.35
CA TRP A 159 -31.40 8.33 2.48
C TRP A 159 -29.89 8.50 2.39
N ILE A 160 -29.16 7.43 2.62
CA ILE A 160 -27.72 7.37 2.56
C ILE A 160 -27.32 6.46 1.41
N ASP A 161 -26.35 6.90 0.62
CA ASP A 161 -25.74 6.07 -0.43
C ASP A 161 -24.74 5.11 0.20
N GLY A 162 -25.17 3.86 0.40
CA GLY A 162 -24.43 2.81 1.10
C GLY A 162 -25.13 2.32 2.37
N GLU A 163 -24.38 1.68 3.23
CA GLU A 163 -24.81 1.17 4.54
C GLU A 163 -23.79 1.51 5.62
N TYR A 164 -24.28 2.00 6.77
CA TYR A 164 -23.46 2.14 7.97
C TYR A 164 -23.44 0.83 8.76
N ILE A 165 -22.25 0.32 8.99
CA ILE A 165 -21.99 -0.87 9.80
C ILE A 165 -21.27 -0.43 11.08
N ALA A 166 -21.74 -0.86 12.25
CA ALA A 166 -21.10 -0.51 13.52
C ALA A 166 -19.68 -1.08 13.59
N ILE A 167 -18.77 -0.30 14.16
CA ILE A 167 -17.40 -0.75 14.44
C ILE A 167 -17.36 -1.15 15.92
N GLY A 168 -16.72 -2.27 16.23
CA GLY A 168 -16.55 -2.72 17.62
C GLY A 168 -15.75 -4.00 17.69
N THR A 169 -15.39 -4.44 18.89
CA THR A 169 -14.74 -5.74 19.13
C THR A 169 -15.70 -6.92 18.93
N THR A 170 -17.00 -6.65 18.95
CA THR A 170 -17.99 -7.62 18.53
C THR A 170 -18.28 -7.43 17.04
N THR A 171 -18.18 -8.50 16.27
CA THR A 171 -18.42 -8.47 14.82
C THR A 171 -19.83 -8.00 14.50
N ALA A 172 -19.93 -6.89 13.76
CA ALA A 172 -21.20 -6.37 13.25
C ALA A 172 -21.35 -6.74 11.77
N ALA A 173 -22.55 -7.21 11.40
CA ALA A 173 -22.84 -7.62 10.02
C ALA A 173 -23.65 -6.56 9.29
N SER A 174 -23.47 -6.45 7.96
CA SER A 174 -24.34 -5.66 7.09
C SER A 174 -25.72 -6.29 6.97
N SER A 175 -26.74 -5.45 6.78
CA SER A 175 -28.10 -5.91 6.45
C SER A 175 -28.27 -6.17 4.95
N LYS A 176 -27.39 -5.60 4.14
CA LYS A 176 -27.41 -5.69 2.68
C LYS A 176 -26.37 -6.66 2.17
N ILE A 177 -26.66 -7.23 1.00
CA ILE A 177 -25.73 -8.08 0.25
C ILE A 177 -24.97 -7.19 -0.72
N PHE A 178 -23.65 -7.28 -0.69
CA PHE A 178 -22.76 -6.53 -1.58
C PHE A 178 -22.13 -7.46 -2.61
N THR A 179 -22.11 -7.04 -3.85
CA THR A 179 -21.38 -7.71 -4.95
C THR A 179 -20.15 -6.94 -5.38
N ALA A 180 -20.15 -5.62 -5.15
CA ALA A 180 -19.00 -4.77 -5.40
C ALA A 180 -18.97 -3.64 -4.36
N ILE A 181 -17.78 -3.32 -3.88
CA ILE A 181 -17.54 -2.19 -2.99
C ILE A 181 -16.79 -1.13 -3.80
N THR A 182 -17.36 0.06 -3.87
CA THR A 182 -16.81 1.21 -4.61
C THR A 182 -16.17 2.25 -3.69
N GLY A 183 -16.60 2.30 -2.44
CA GLY A 183 -16.08 3.24 -1.46
C GLY A 183 -16.26 2.74 -0.04
N VAL A 184 -15.34 3.14 0.81
CA VAL A 184 -15.40 2.93 2.26
C VAL A 184 -15.04 4.25 2.92
N GLN A 185 -15.83 4.65 3.91
CA GLN A 185 -15.55 5.82 4.73
C GLN A 185 -15.67 5.44 6.19
N LYS A 186 -14.70 5.82 6.98
CA LYS A 186 -14.71 5.64 8.44
C LYS A 186 -14.18 6.88 9.14
N PRO A 187 -14.55 7.12 10.39
CA PRO A 187 -13.87 8.11 11.21
C PRO A 187 -12.45 7.66 11.54
N VAL A 188 -11.64 8.55 12.08
CA VAL A 188 -10.38 8.14 12.75
C VAL A 188 -10.75 7.26 13.93
N THR A 189 -10.15 6.07 14.01
CA THR A 189 -10.37 5.08 15.05
C THR A 189 -9.16 4.98 15.97
N ASN A 190 -9.29 4.28 17.09
CA ASN A 190 -8.15 4.02 17.98
C ASN A 190 -7.35 2.79 17.55
N GLY A 191 -8.02 1.84 16.90
CA GLY A 191 -7.42 0.65 16.35
C GLY A 191 -7.63 0.47 14.85
N PRO A 192 -6.98 -0.52 14.26
CA PRO A 192 -7.27 -0.92 12.89
C PRO A 192 -8.67 -1.53 12.78
N VAL A 193 -9.27 -1.38 11.61
CA VAL A 193 -10.60 -1.91 11.30
C VAL A 193 -10.49 -2.96 10.21
N HIS A 194 -11.05 -4.12 10.48
CA HIS A 194 -11.10 -5.24 9.55
C HIS A 194 -12.45 -5.28 8.86
N LEU A 195 -12.44 -5.41 7.56
CA LEU A 195 -13.62 -5.66 6.74
C LEU A 195 -13.52 -7.06 6.14
N SER A 196 -14.54 -7.87 6.39
CA SER A 196 -14.61 -9.24 5.87
C SER A 196 -15.92 -9.43 5.12
N LYS A 197 -15.95 -10.33 4.15
CA LYS A 197 -17.16 -10.84 3.56
C LYS A 197 -17.54 -12.18 4.20
N VAL A 198 -18.83 -12.40 4.34
CA VAL A 198 -19.39 -13.69 4.78
C VAL A 198 -20.11 -14.31 3.59
N THR A 199 -19.62 -15.45 3.15
CA THR A 199 -20.21 -16.19 2.03
C THR A 199 -21.54 -16.83 2.45
N ALA A 200 -22.33 -17.29 1.50
CA ALA A 200 -23.56 -18.03 1.76
C ALA A 200 -23.34 -19.29 2.64
N GLU A 201 -22.11 -19.84 2.61
CA GLU A 201 -21.70 -20.99 3.42
C GLU A 201 -21.20 -20.60 4.82
N SER A 202 -21.40 -19.33 5.22
CA SER A 202 -20.94 -18.78 6.50
C SER A 202 -19.40 -18.75 6.65
N VAL A 203 -18.65 -18.79 5.56
CA VAL A 203 -17.20 -18.65 5.59
C VAL A 203 -16.83 -17.17 5.63
N VAL A 204 -16.03 -16.77 6.62
CA VAL A 204 -15.57 -15.40 6.77
C VAL A 204 -14.25 -15.24 6.02
N VAL A 205 -14.22 -14.34 5.03
CA VAL A 205 -13.04 -14.05 4.22
C VAL A 205 -12.65 -12.59 4.40
N PRO A 206 -11.44 -12.27 4.89
CA PRO A 206 -10.99 -10.89 5.02
C PRO A 206 -10.81 -10.28 3.63
N ILE A 207 -11.33 -9.07 3.41
CA ILE A 207 -11.24 -8.33 2.14
C ILE A 207 -10.60 -6.96 2.29
N GLY A 208 -10.59 -6.38 3.49
CA GLY A 208 -9.98 -5.09 3.74
C GLY A 208 -9.43 -5.00 5.14
N TYR A 209 -8.32 -4.25 5.26
CA TYR A 209 -7.68 -3.92 6.53
C TYR A 209 -7.33 -2.44 6.49
N TYR A 210 -7.96 -1.64 7.34
CA TYR A 210 -7.88 -0.20 7.33
C TYR A 210 -7.17 0.29 8.58
N GLN A 211 -6.15 1.11 8.41
CA GLN A 211 -5.42 1.70 9.51
C GLN A 211 -6.30 2.70 10.29
N TRP A 212 -5.92 2.97 11.53
CA TRP A 212 -6.67 3.84 12.42
C TRP A 212 -6.93 5.25 11.85
N ASP A 213 -6.01 5.80 11.07
CA ASP A 213 -6.04 7.14 10.49
C ASP A 213 -6.68 7.22 9.09
N GLU A 214 -6.95 6.08 8.46
CA GLU A 214 -7.59 6.05 7.14
C GLU A 214 -9.07 6.39 7.23
N GLN A 215 -9.45 7.56 6.72
CA GLN A 215 -10.86 7.96 6.66
C GLN A 215 -11.53 7.55 5.35
N PHE A 216 -10.79 7.59 4.26
CA PHE A 216 -11.21 7.19 2.91
C PHE A 216 -10.18 6.20 2.35
N PRO A 217 -10.20 4.94 2.83
CA PRO A 217 -9.24 3.95 2.37
C PRO A 217 -9.39 3.67 0.89
N ASP A 218 -8.30 3.83 0.17
CA ASP A 218 -8.19 3.49 -1.23
C ASP A 218 -6.82 2.85 -1.53
N TYR A 219 -6.84 1.79 -2.32
CA TYR A 219 -5.66 1.02 -2.67
C TYR A 219 -5.48 0.98 -4.18
N ARG A 220 -4.23 1.02 -4.63
CA ARG A 220 -3.91 0.85 -6.05
C ARG A 220 -4.27 -0.55 -6.51
N ARG A 221 -4.97 -0.64 -7.63
CA ARG A 221 -5.24 -1.89 -8.33
C ARG A 221 -4.45 -1.96 -9.61
N SER A 222 -3.96 -3.16 -9.90
CA SER A 222 -3.26 -3.45 -11.15
C SER A 222 -3.83 -4.72 -11.75
N ILE A 223 -3.72 -4.86 -13.06
CA ILE A 223 -4.10 -6.07 -13.79
C ILE A 223 -2.90 -6.58 -14.57
N ILE A 224 -2.77 -7.90 -14.63
CA ILE A 224 -1.86 -8.58 -15.55
C ILE A 224 -2.73 -9.28 -16.59
N PRO A 225 -2.88 -8.70 -17.80
CA PRO A 225 -3.71 -9.29 -18.85
C PRO A 225 -3.24 -10.69 -19.21
N GLY A 226 -4.19 -11.60 -19.42
CA GLY A 226 -3.89 -13.00 -19.75
C GLY A 226 -3.68 -13.91 -18.55
N LEU A 227 -3.48 -13.38 -17.35
CA LEU A 227 -3.42 -14.21 -16.13
C LEU A 227 -4.80 -14.62 -15.60
N GLY A 228 -5.85 -13.87 -15.91
CA GLY A 228 -7.22 -14.11 -15.43
C GLY A 228 -7.97 -15.26 -16.11
N ASN A 229 -7.49 -15.74 -17.27
CA ASN A 229 -8.17 -16.83 -18.01
C ASN A 229 -7.75 -18.24 -17.58
N ALA A 230 -6.98 -18.37 -16.53
CA ALA A 230 -6.60 -19.67 -16.00
C ALA A 230 -7.63 -20.15 -14.95
N PRO A 231 -7.76 -21.48 -14.77
CA PRO A 231 -8.68 -22.03 -13.78
C PRO A 231 -8.45 -21.42 -12.41
N GLN A 232 -9.53 -21.23 -11.64
CA GLN A 232 -9.54 -20.57 -10.33
C GLN A 232 -8.45 -21.16 -9.42
N TYR A 233 -7.42 -20.36 -9.13
CA TYR A 233 -6.40 -20.74 -8.18
C TYR A 233 -6.70 -20.08 -6.83
N SER A 234 -7.08 -20.90 -5.88
CA SER A 234 -7.29 -20.47 -4.51
C SER A 234 -5.95 -20.32 -3.78
N CYS A 235 -5.58 -19.13 -3.41
CA CYS A 235 -4.50 -18.90 -2.46
C CYS A 235 -4.95 -19.36 -1.08
N GLY A 236 -4.69 -20.59 -0.72
CA GLY A 236 -5.05 -21.10 0.62
C GLY A 236 -5.55 -22.53 0.67
N SER A 237 -6.03 -23.11 -0.44
CA SER A 237 -6.32 -24.54 -0.45
C SER A 237 -5.01 -25.34 -0.50
N GLY A 238 -4.82 -26.23 0.44
CA GLY A 238 -3.62 -27.10 0.53
C GLY A 238 -3.50 -28.16 -0.57
N ASP A 239 -4.12 -27.91 -1.73
CA ASP A 239 -4.07 -28.82 -2.86
C ASP A 239 -2.75 -28.60 -3.63
N PRO A 240 -1.82 -29.57 -3.63
CA PRO A 240 -0.51 -29.44 -4.25
C PRO A 240 -0.54 -29.43 -5.80
N LEU A 241 -1.69 -29.67 -6.41
CA LEU A 241 -1.82 -29.83 -7.87
C LEU A 241 -2.25 -28.55 -8.60
N THR A 242 -2.60 -27.47 -7.90
CA THR A 242 -2.94 -26.20 -8.51
C THR A 242 -1.69 -25.32 -8.58
N GLU A 243 -1.17 -25.06 -9.77
CA GLU A 243 -0.10 -24.08 -9.97
C GLU A 243 -0.55 -22.72 -9.45
N LYS A 244 -0.10 -22.38 -8.24
CA LYS A 244 -0.34 -21.08 -7.63
C LYS A 244 0.38 -20.02 -8.47
N ARG A 245 -0.36 -19.11 -9.08
CA ARG A 245 0.24 -17.96 -9.75
C ARG A 245 0.63 -16.95 -8.71
N VAL A 246 1.85 -17.05 -8.26
CA VAL A 246 2.44 -16.17 -7.27
C VAL A 246 3.11 -15.02 -8.01
N VAL A 247 2.69 -13.82 -7.68
CA VAL A 247 3.35 -12.59 -8.09
C VAL A 247 4.29 -12.17 -6.98
N ARG A 248 5.56 -12.03 -7.30
CA ARG A 248 6.56 -11.42 -6.41
C ARG A 248 6.85 -10.02 -6.89
N ALA A 249 6.77 -9.06 -5.98
CA ALA A 249 7.01 -7.67 -6.29
C ALA A 249 7.99 -7.05 -5.30
N VAL A 250 8.92 -6.25 -5.81
CA VAL A 250 9.68 -5.30 -5.01
C VAL A 250 8.95 -3.98 -5.08
N VAL A 251 8.53 -3.48 -3.94
CA VAL A 251 7.75 -2.25 -3.85
C VAL A 251 8.47 -1.23 -2.99
N LYS A 252 8.27 0.04 -3.32
CA LYS A 252 8.61 1.16 -2.46
C LYS A 252 7.44 1.40 -1.51
N LEU A 253 7.78 1.56 -0.22
CA LEU A 253 6.80 1.88 0.81
C LEU A 253 6.46 3.36 0.82
N ASP A 254 5.20 3.67 1.13
CA ASP A 254 4.72 5.02 1.39
C ASP A 254 4.86 5.38 2.87
N HIS A 255 4.80 6.69 3.15
CA HIS A 255 4.78 7.17 4.52
C HIS A 255 3.42 6.88 5.17
N ILE A 256 3.46 6.23 6.34
CA ILE A 256 2.31 6.09 7.22
C ILE A 256 2.60 6.90 8.48
N PRO A 257 1.73 7.86 8.85
CA PRO A 257 1.93 8.65 10.06
C PRO A 257 1.97 7.81 11.32
N VAL A 258 2.93 8.05 12.19
CA VAL A 258 3.01 7.42 13.50
C VAL A 258 2.25 8.24 14.53
N LYS A 259 1.52 7.57 15.44
CA LYS A 259 0.73 8.20 16.51
C LYS A 259 1.06 7.62 17.88
N ARG A 260 1.19 6.29 17.95
CA ARG A 260 1.45 5.56 19.20
C ARG A 260 2.93 5.38 19.42
N ASP A 261 3.35 5.30 20.66
CA ASP A 261 4.77 5.11 20.99
C ASP A 261 5.31 3.77 20.48
N THR A 262 4.43 2.79 20.21
CA THR A 262 4.76 1.50 19.60
C THR A 262 4.90 1.54 18.09
N ASP A 263 4.36 2.58 17.42
CA ASP A 263 4.44 2.72 15.99
C ASP A 263 5.89 2.95 15.55
N TRP A 264 6.28 2.39 14.43
CA TRP A 264 7.66 2.44 13.95
C TRP A 264 7.78 3.19 12.62
N PHE A 265 8.90 3.87 12.48
CA PHE A 265 9.27 4.55 11.25
C PHE A 265 9.88 3.56 10.25
N VAL A 266 9.54 3.70 8.99
CA VAL A 266 10.11 2.91 7.89
C VAL A 266 11.63 3.16 7.78
N LEU A 267 12.04 4.43 7.88
CA LEU A 267 13.45 4.82 7.96
C LEU A 267 13.90 4.83 9.41
N GLY A 268 14.72 3.86 9.78
CA GLY A 268 15.21 3.67 11.16
C GLY A 268 16.49 4.43 11.50
N ASN A 269 16.89 5.40 10.67
CA ASN A 269 18.11 6.21 10.86
C ASN A 269 17.80 7.44 11.73
N GLU A 270 18.07 7.34 13.04
CA GLU A 270 17.80 8.41 13.99
C GLU A 270 18.56 9.72 13.65
N PRO A 271 19.88 9.72 13.31
CA PRO A 271 20.58 10.94 12.90
C PRO A 271 19.96 11.62 11.67
N ALA A 272 19.54 10.85 10.67
CA ALA A 272 18.89 11.40 9.49
C ALA A 272 17.53 12.01 9.83
N LEU A 273 16.71 11.31 10.63
CA LEU A 273 15.42 11.81 11.08
C LEU A 273 15.56 13.08 11.92
N LYS A 274 16.56 13.16 12.80
CA LYS A 274 16.88 14.34 13.60
C LYS A 274 17.17 15.56 12.73
N ASN A 275 18.04 15.42 11.72
CA ASN A 275 18.39 16.51 10.82
C ASN A 275 17.19 16.93 9.95
N ALA A 276 16.42 15.97 9.44
CA ALA A 276 15.22 16.28 8.67
C ALA A 276 14.15 16.99 9.51
N ALA A 277 13.96 16.61 10.78
CA ALA A 277 13.05 17.30 11.69
C ALA A 277 13.51 18.76 11.99
N LYS A 278 14.82 18.98 12.09
CA LYS A 278 15.39 20.34 12.21
C LYS A 278 15.14 21.16 10.95
N ALA A 279 15.26 20.55 9.77
CA ALA A 279 14.97 21.24 8.51
C ALA A 279 13.51 21.70 8.45
N VAL A 280 12.54 20.84 8.84
CA VAL A 280 11.12 21.22 8.92
C VAL A 280 10.91 22.41 9.87
N GLN A 281 11.48 22.35 11.08
CA GLN A 281 11.38 23.44 12.05
C GLN A 281 11.93 24.78 11.53
N LEU A 282 13.07 24.74 10.83
CA LEU A 282 13.70 25.94 10.26
C LEU A 282 12.89 26.51 9.09
N GLU A 283 12.24 25.68 8.29
CA GLU A 283 11.33 26.17 7.26
C GLU A 283 10.10 26.88 7.84
N GLU A 284 9.52 26.39 8.93
CA GLU A 284 8.45 27.07 9.64
C GLU A 284 8.93 28.46 10.14
N GLN A 285 10.20 28.58 10.51
CA GLN A 285 10.85 29.84 10.91
C GLN A 285 11.31 30.70 9.71
N GLN A 286 10.99 30.29 8.47
CA GLN A 286 11.35 30.95 7.22
C GLN A 286 12.87 30.98 6.93
N ASN A 287 13.67 30.17 7.62
CA ASN A 287 15.11 30.03 7.38
C ASN A 287 15.40 28.89 6.38
N ARG A 288 15.02 29.11 5.11
CA ARG A 288 15.10 28.09 4.05
C ARG A 288 16.53 27.66 3.71
N ALA A 289 17.49 28.57 3.81
CA ALA A 289 18.88 28.26 3.45
C ALA A 289 19.51 27.24 4.41
N GLU A 290 19.30 27.44 5.70
CA GLU A 290 19.77 26.51 6.73
C GLU A 290 18.98 25.20 6.72
N ALA A 291 17.66 25.26 6.49
CA ALA A 291 16.82 24.08 6.35
C ALA A 291 17.31 23.16 5.22
N ALA A 292 17.69 23.73 4.07
CA ALA A 292 18.24 22.95 2.96
C ALA A 292 19.55 22.23 3.32
N GLN A 293 20.40 22.83 4.15
CA GLN A 293 21.64 22.18 4.62
C GLN A 293 21.35 20.98 5.52
N TYR A 294 20.43 21.12 6.47
CA TYR A 294 20.03 20.02 7.35
C TYR A 294 19.34 18.88 6.57
N LEU A 295 18.50 19.19 5.60
CA LEU A 295 17.87 18.19 4.74
C LEU A 295 18.92 17.46 3.88
N GLY A 296 19.86 18.20 3.29
CA GLY A 296 20.98 17.60 2.52
C GLY A 296 21.82 16.66 3.36
N GLU A 297 22.13 17.02 4.60
CA GLU A 297 22.88 16.16 5.52
C GLU A 297 22.05 14.91 5.91
N ALA A 298 20.73 15.04 6.11
CA ALA A 298 19.86 13.90 6.37
C ALA A 298 19.87 12.89 5.22
N ILE A 299 19.78 13.37 3.97
CA ILE A 299 19.84 12.53 2.76
C ILE A 299 21.21 11.83 2.67
N ARG A 300 22.28 12.58 2.87
CA ARG A 300 23.66 12.02 2.85
C ARG A 300 23.82 10.88 3.85
N LEU A 301 23.26 11.00 5.05
CA LEU A 301 23.30 9.94 6.07
C LEU A 301 22.56 8.68 5.63
N LEU A 302 21.43 8.82 4.95
CA LEU A 302 20.69 7.69 4.39
C LEU A 302 21.43 7.02 3.21
N GLU A 303 22.09 7.79 2.38
CA GLU A 303 22.94 7.27 1.29
C GLU A 303 24.14 6.48 1.82
N VAL A 304 24.78 6.98 2.87
CA VAL A 304 25.86 6.25 3.56
C VAL A 304 25.35 4.94 4.15
N GLU A 305 24.18 4.95 4.78
CA GLU A 305 23.53 3.74 5.30
C GLU A 305 23.23 2.74 4.19
N LEU A 306 22.64 3.19 3.09
CA LEU A 306 22.34 2.37 1.92
C LEU A 306 23.63 1.70 1.38
N THR A 307 24.69 2.48 1.20
CA THR A 307 25.99 1.97 0.74
C THR A 307 26.59 0.95 1.70
N HIS A 308 26.41 1.15 3.01
CA HIS A 308 26.88 0.21 4.02
C HIS A 308 26.18 -1.15 3.92
N TYR A 309 24.85 -1.18 3.73
CA TYR A 309 24.08 -2.41 3.66
C TYR A 309 24.13 -3.11 2.31
N GLN A 310 24.24 -2.37 1.22
CA GLN A 310 24.39 -2.98 -0.11
C GLN A 310 25.77 -3.64 -0.31
N GLY A 311 26.72 -3.38 0.59
CA GLY A 311 28.10 -3.77 0.41
C GLY A 311 28.77 -2.96 -0.71
N ARG A 312 30.09 -2.93 -0.73
CA ARG A 312 30.86 -2.40 -1.86
C ARG A 312 30.86 -3.44 -3.00
N SER A 313 29.73 -3.76 -3.57
CA SER A 313 29.76 -4.41 -4.86
C SER A 313 30.13 -3.34 -5.88
N ASN A 314 31.34 -3.41 -6.42
CA ASN A 314 31.74 -2.67 -7.61
C ASN A 314 30.99 -3.15 -8.87
N LEU A 315 29.83 -3.72 -8.70
CA LEU A 315 28.90 -3.94 -9.78
C LEU A 315 28.26 -2.59 -10.04
N GLU A 316 28.78 -1.91 -11.03
CA GLU A 316 28.00 -0.89 -11.73
C GLU A 316 26.61 -1.46 -11.95
N PRO A 317 25.54 -0.69 -11.70
CA PRO A 317 24.21 -1.16 -12.05
C PRO A 317 24.29 -1.58 -13.52
N MET A 318 24.14 -2.89 -13.77
CA MET A 318 24.00 -3.36 -15.14
C MET A 318 22.78 -2.64 -15.67
N ASN A 319 23.04 -1.63 -16.46
CA ASN A 319 22.03 -0.99 -17.29
C ASN A 319 21.64 -2.08 -18.28
N ILE A 320 20.64 -2.88 -17.94
CA ILE A 320 20.01 -3.79 -18.89
C ILE A 320 19.22 -2.85 -19.81
N GLN A 321 19.96 -2.14 -20.67
CA GLN A 321 19.37 -1.68 -21.91
C GLN A 321 18.96 -2.98 -22.59
N SER A 322 17.65 -3.14 -22.76
CA SER A 322 17.08 -4.11 -23.66
C SER A 322 17.50 -3.71 -25.10
N GLU A 323 18.77 -3.95 -25.42
CA GLU A 323 19.15 -3.98 -26.82
C GLU A 323 18.37 -5.16 -27.41
N SER A 324 17.46 -4.80 -28.31
CA SER A 324 16.79 -5.74 -29.19
C SER A 324 17.79 -6.80 -29.67
N TRP A 325 17.57 -8.03 -29.34
CA TRP A 325 18.30 -9.16 -29.91
C TRP A 325 17.99 -9.22 -31.40
N GLY A 326 18.65 -8.36 -32.15
CA GLY A 326 18.83 -8.51 -33.59
C GLY A 326 19.77 -9.66 -33.82
N ALA A 327 19.33 -10.62 -34.58
CA ALA A 327 20.07 -11.80 -34.96
C ALA A 327 21.49 -11.47 -35.47
N GLY A 328 22.49 -12.07 -34.84
CA GLY A 328 23.83 -12.21 -35.43
C GLY A 328 24.96 -11.52 -34.65
N GLY A 329 25.66 -12.27 -33.81
CA GLY A 329 26.95 -11.89 -33.28
C GLY A 329 27.26 -12.56 -31.96
N MET A 330 27.96 -13.70 -31.97
CA MET A 330 28.57 -14.26 -30.77
C MET A 330 29.61 -13.28 -30.21
N PRO A 331 29.61 -13.01 -28.88
CA PRO A 331 30.71 -12.26 -28.28
C PRO A 331 31.95 -13.13 -28.22
N THR A 332 33.03 -12.65 -28.81
CA THR A 332 34.37 -13.22 -28.63
C THR A 332 34.85 -12.83 -27.23
N ILE A 333 35.08 -13.86 -26.39
CA ILE A 333 35.72 -13.66 -25.08
C ILE A 333 37.23 -13.43 -25.36
N ILE A 334 37.73 -12.30 -24.93
CA ILE A 334 39.14 -12.07 -24.74
C ILE A 334 39.41 -11.99 -23.23
#